data_16d11c7cb251d51380b85e50655ebebb
#
_entry.id   16d11c7cb251d51380b85e50655ebebb
#
_cell.length_a   1.000
_cell.length_b   1.000
_cell.length_c   1.000
_cell.angle_alpha   90.00
_cell.angle_beta   90.00
_cell.angle_gamma   90.00
#
_symmetry.space_group_name_H-M   'P 1'
#
loop_
_entity.id
_entity.type
_entity.pdbx_description
1 polymer ?
#
loop_
_entity_poly.entity_id
_entity_poly.type
_entity_poly.pdbx_seq_one_letter_code
_entity_poly.pdbx_strand_id
1 'polypeptide(L)'
;MKSSTENIYKQKVNQVIDYINFNLHQPLQLNVIADIVNMSQRQLLRMMSSALDEPLYSYVARQRVERAVLYMQTEDMSLQNLAGLVGYDNPQSFSKAFKKQFGISPKTYISRLRMRLKECEHDGKECELHSEVYNFEGLNLVYIRIWGKYGEEEPYETVWSKLIHFLKSNDLLLPDTRFIGLSFDDPNVTNPNQCRFYACASVQKEIMPTCEFGTIRLPQGKYAVYTLQGYYTDLQDWYNIINVSQEYSLRHGMSFEEYINYSKENKKIGRAHVCTPV
;
A
#
# COMPACT_ATOMS: atom_id res chain seq x y z
N MET A 1 -19.35 -17.85 20.39
CA MET A 1 -18.27 -18.75 19.91
C MET A 1 -17.90 -18.54 18.44
N LYS A 2 -18.83 -18.41 17.47
CA LYS A 2 -18.45 -18.15 16.06
C LYS A 2 -17.66 -16.84 15.86
N SER A 3 -18.05 -15.77 16.54
CA SER A 3 -17.36 -14.45 16.47
C SER A 3 -15.89 -14.49 16.92
N SER A 4 -15.57 -15.24 17.95
CA SER A 4 -14.19 -15.37 18.47
C SER A 4 -13.25 -16.07 17.47
N THR A 5 -13.73 -17.13 16.82
CA THR A 5 -12.93 -17.88 15.83
C THR A 5 -12.69 -17.04 14.57
N GLU A 6 -13.70 -16.31 14.09
CA GLU A 6 -13.59 -15.42 12.93
C GLU A 6 -12.56 -14.29 13.18
N ASN A 7 -12.58 -13.71 14.36
CA ASN A 7 -11.63 -12.67 14.74
C ASN A 7 -10.19 -13.18 14.78
N ILE A 8 -9.96 -14.39 15.30
CA ILE A 8 -8.65 -15.04 15.29
C ILE A 8 -8.16 -15.28 13.86
N TYR A 9 -9.06 -15.70 12.96
CA TYR A 9 -8.70 -15.89 11.55
C TYR A 9 -8.30 -14.55 10.88
N LYS A 10 -9.07 -13.49 11.07
CA LYS A 10 -8.74 -12.16 10.54
C LYS A 10 -7.38 -11.68 11.02
N GLN A 11 -7.08 -11.84 12.31
CA GLN A 11 -5.79 -11.49 12.89
C GLN A 11 -4.64 -12.27 12.23
N LYS A 12 -4.79 -13.60 12.08
CA LYS A 12 -3.78 -14.44 11.44
C LYS A 12 -3.56 -14.07 9.97
N VAL A 13 -4.64 -13.80 9.22
CA VAL A 13 -4.55 -13.32 7.83
C VAL A 13 -3.77 -12.01 7.77
N ASN A 14 -4.05 -11.04 8.65
CA ASN A 14 -3.32 -9.79 8.71
C ASN A 14 -1.83 -10.01 8.97
N GLN A 15 -1.47 -10.83 9.97
CA GLN A 15 -0.08 -11.15 10.27
C GLN A 15 0.68 -11.77 9.08
N VAL A 16 0.03 -12.67 8.35
CA VAL A 16 0.64 -13.30 7.15
C VAL A 16 0.84 -12.26 6.03
N ILE A 17 -0.16 -11.44 5.76
CA ILE A 17 -0.06 -10.42 4.70
C ILE A 17 1.01 -9.39 5.04
N ASP A 18 1.08 -8.94 6.29
CA ASP A 18 2.10 -7.99 6.75
C ASP A 18 3.51 -8.59 6.61
N TYR A 19 3.69 -9.82 7.07
CA TYR A 19 4.97 -10.53 6.91
C TYR A 19 5.39 -10.62 5.44
N ILE A 20 4.46 -10.98 4.55
CA ILE A 20 4.73 -11.05 3.11
C ILE A 20 5.10 -9.67 2.57
N ASN A 21 4.35 -8.63 2.89
CA ASN A 21 4.61 -7.27 2.40
C ASN A 21 6.01 -6.75 2.78
N PHE A 22 6.44 -7.02 4.01
CA PHE A 22 7.77 -6.62 4.49
C PHE A 22 8.91 -7.47 3.90
N ASN A 23 8.63 -8.72 3.52
CA ASN A 23 9.64 -9.68 3.10
C ASN A 23 9.55 -10.09 1.62
N LEU A 24 8.80 -9.34 0.78
CA LEU A 24 8.64 -9.68 -0.64
C LEU A 24 9.95 -9.81 -1.41
N HIS A 25 10.96 -9.03 -1.02
CA HIS A 25 12.31 -9.01 -1.61
C HIS A 25 13.15 -10.23 -1.25
N GLN A 26 12.70 -11.06 -0.30
CA GLN A 26 13.43 -12.23 0.20
C GLN A 26 12.74 -13.54 -0.19
N PRO A 27 13.46 -14.68 -0.12
CA PRO A 27 12.84 -15.99 -0.23
C PRO A 27 11.80 -16.19 0.89
N LEU A 28 10.55 -16.35 0.54
CA LEU A 28 9.46 -16.61 1.48
C LEU A 28 9.34 -18.12 1.72
N GLN A 29 9.69 -18.57 2.92
CA GLN A 29 9.59 -19.97 3.32
C GLN A 29 8.23 -20.25 3.98
N LEU A 30 7.50 -21.22 3.44
CA LEU A 30 6.14 -21.53 3.89
C LEU A 30 6.08 -22.00 5.35
N ASN A 31 7.11 -22.72 5.83
CA ASN A 31 7.22 -23.13 7.23
C ASN A 31 7.32 -21.91 8.16
N VAL A 32 8.18 -20.94 7.83
CA VAL A 32 8.34 -19.70 8.62
C VAL A 32 7.01 -18.94 8.72
N ILE A 33 6.30 -18.80 7.60
CA ILE A 33 4.99 -18.12 7.58
C ILE A 33 3.97 -18.90 8.41
N ALA A 34 3.99 -20.23 8.36
CA ALA A 34 3.07 -21.07 9.13
C ALA A 34 3.33 -20.98 10.64
N ASP A 35 4.62 -20.89 11.04
CA ASP A 35 5.04 -20.75 12.44
C ASP A 35 4.60 -19.42 13.05
N ILE A 36 4.64 -18.29 12.28
CA ILE A 36 4.17 -16.97 12.71
C ILE A 36 2.73 -17.01 13.22
N VAL A 37 1.88 -17.81 12.58
CA VAL A 37 0.46 -17.92 12.91
C VAL A 37 0.11 -19.18 13.68
N ASN A 38 1.10 -19.97 14.11
CA ASN A 38 0.90 -21.24 14.82
C ASN A 38 -0.09 -22.16 14.07
N MET A 39 0.22 -22.47 12.80
CA MET A 39 -0.59 -23.34 11.95
C MET A 39 0.30 -24.31 11.17
N SER A 40 -0.26 -25.46 10.77
CA SER A 40 0.40 -26.29 9.77
C SER A 40 0.39 -25.59 8.41
N GLN A 41 1.38 -25.88 7.55
CA GLN A 41 1.46 -25.31 6.19
C GLN A 41 0.16 -25.55 5.39
N ARG A 42 -0.45 -26.72 5.53
CA ARG A 42 -1.74 -27.05 4.88
C ARG A 42 -2.90 -26.16 5.36
N GLN A 43 -2.96 -25.90 6.67
CA GLN A 43 -3.97 -25.00 7.25
C GLN A 43 -3.74 -23.57 6.80
N LEU A 44 -2.48 -23.09 6.81
CA LEU A 44 -2.11 -21.77 6.30
C LEU A 44 -2.54 -21.58 4.85
N LEU A 45 -2.17 -22.50 3.94
CA LEU A 45 -2.51 -22.39 2.53
C LEU A 45 -4.04 -22.35 2.31
N ARG A 46 -4.80 -23.16 3.04
CA ARG A 46 -6.26 -23.16 2.95
C ARG A 46 -6.87 -21.86 3.47
N MET A 47 -6.39 -21.38 4.61
CA MET A 47 -6.83 -20.11 5.21
C MET A 47 -6.57 -18.95 4.26
N MET A 48 -5.35 -18.85 3.74
CA MET A 48 -4.95 -17.74 2.86
C MET A 48 -5.66 -17.79 1.51
N SER A 49 -5.83 -18.98 0.93
CA SER A 49 -6.59 -19.12 -0.33
C SER A 49 -8.05 -18.67 -0.17
N SER A 50 -8.67 -18.98 0.98
CA SER A 50 -10.03 -18.51 1.27
C SER A 50 -10.11 -16.99 1.52
N ALA A 51 -9.07 -16.40 2.12
CA ALA A 51 -9.07 -14.99 2.46
C ALA A 51 -8.70 -14.08 1.27
N LEU A 52 -7.87 -14.59 0.35
CA LEU A 52 -7.34 -13.83 -0.79
C LEU A 52 -8.11 -14.10 -2.08
N ASP A 53 -8.98 -15.10 -2.11
CA ASP A 53 -9.64 -15.65 -3.31
C ASP A 53 -8.63 -16.10 -4.40
N GLU A 54 -7.39 -16.37 -4.00
CA GLU A 54 -6.31 -16.87 -4.84
C GLU A 54 -5.30 -17.71 -4.02
N PRO A 55 -4.55 -18.62 -4.67
CA PRO A 55 -3.47 -19.35 -3.98
C PRO A 55 -2.39 -18.39 -3.45
N LEU A 56 -1.86 -18.67 -2.24
CA LEU A 56 -0.83 -17.83 -1.59
C LEU A 56 0.38 -17.55 -2.49
N TYR A 57 0.85 -18.55 -3.24
CA TYR A 57 1.98 -18.38 -4.17
C TYR A 57 1.64 -17.46 -5.35
N SER A 58 0.39 -17.48 -5.83
CA SER A 58 -0.08 -16.57 -6.88
C SER A 58 -0.14 -15.14 -6.36
N TYR A 59 -0.65 -14.94 -5.14
CA TYR A 59 -0.65 -13.66 -4.44
C TYR A 59 0.78 -13.08 -4.33
N VAL A 60 1.75 -13.86 -3.82
CA VAL A 60 3.14 -13.42 -3.68
C VAL A 60 3.74 -13.06 -5.05
N ALA A 61 3.54 -13.88 -6.07
CA ALA A 61 4.06 -13.62 -7.41
C ALA A 61 3.46 -12.34 -8.00
N ARG A 62 2.15 -12.13 -7.83
CA ARG A 62 1.45 -10.92 -8.26
C ARG A 62 2.01 -9.70 -7.55
N GLN A 63 2.12 -9.71 -6.22
CA GLN A 63 2.65 -8.61 -5.43
C GLN A 63 4.09 -8.23 -5.81
N ARG A 64 4.95 -9.21 -6.11
CA ARG A 64 6.31 -8.97 -6.59
C ARG A 64 6.34 -8.27 -7.94
N VAL A 65 5.49 -8.72 -8.85
CA VAL A 65 5.41 -8.16 -10.22
C VAL A 65 4.81 -6.75 -10.21
N GLU A 66 3.76 -6.51 -9.42
CA GLU A 66 3.15 -5.19 -9.23
C GLU A 66 4.15 -4.20 -8.60
N ARG A 67 4.89 -4.63 -7.57
CA ARG A 67 5.96 -3.83 -6.98
C ARG A 67 7.07 -3.50 -7.99
N ALA A 68 7.39 -4.43 -8.91
CA ALA A 68 8.36 -4.14 -9.96
C ALA A 68 7.90 -3.01 -10.89
N VAL A 69 6.61 -2.89 -11.16
CA VAL A 69 6.08 -1.77 -11.95
C VAL A 69 6.30 -0.43 -11.28
N LEU A 70 6.12 -0.35 -9.96
CA LEU A 70 6.41 0.88 -9.20
C LEU A 70 7.89 1.28 -9.32
N TYR A 71 8.82 0.32 -9.22
CA TYR A 71 10.24 0.60 -9.47
C TYR A 71 10.52 1.06 -10.91
N MET A 72 9.83 0.48 -11.89
CA MET A 72 9.99 0.89 -13.29
C MET A 72 9.52 2.32 -13.55
N GLN A 73 8.60 2.85 -12.73
CA GLN A 73 8.11 4.23 -12.83
C GLN A 73 9.10 5.24 -12.24
N THR A 74 9.81 4.87 -11.18
CA THR A 74 10.63 5.79 -10.38
C THR A 74 12.13 5.64 -10.61
N GLU A 75 12.60 4.50 -11.11
CA GLU A 75 14.02 4.19 -11.18
C GLU A 75 14.43 3.60 -12.55
N ASP A 76 15.58 4.04 -13.05
CA ASP A 76 16.20 3.41 -14.24
C ASP A 76 17.23 2.37 -13.80
N MET A 77 16.84 1.11 -13.83
CA MET A 77 17.70 0.01 -13.40
C MET A 77 17.69 -1.16 -14.38
N SER A 78 18.70 -2.02 -14.28
CA SER A 78 18.78 -3.23 -15.08
C SER A 78 17.69 -4.23 -14.65
N LEU A 79 17.27 -5.08 -15.61
CA LEU A 79 16.30 -6.14 -15.33
C LEU A 79 16.81 -7.15 -14.29
N GLN A 80 18.12 -7.34 -14.18
CA GLN A 80 18.78 -8.17 -13.17
C GLN A 80 18.55 -7.58 -11.78
N ASN A 81 18.83 -6.29 -11.60
CA ASN A 81 18.66 -5.60 -10.32
C ASN A 81 17.19 -5.57 -9.92
N LEU A 82 16.31 -5.24 -10.85
CA LEU A 82 14.86 -5.21 -10.62
C LEU A 82 14.33 -6.57 -10.15
N ALA A 83 14.74 -7.67 -10.82
CA ALA A 83 14.34 -9.01 -10.44
C ALA A 83 14.77 -9.34 -9.00
N GLY A 84 16.03 -9.02 -8.64
CA GLY A 84 16.55 -9.21 -7.28
C GLY A 84 15.79 -8.39 -6.23
N LEU A 85 15.52 -7.12 -6.51
CA LEU A 85 14.78 -6.22 -5.59
C LEU A 85 13.37 -6.71 -5.26
N VAL A 86 12.72 -7.37 -6.21
CA VAL A 86 11.36 -7.90 -6.00
C VAL A 86 11.34 -9.38 -5.64
N GLY A 87 12.50 -9.97 -5.32
CA GLY A 87 12.59 -11.31 -4.74
C GLY A 87 12.63 -12.47 -5.74
N TYR A 88 13.09 -12.24 -6.98
CA TYR A 88 13.38 -13.30 -7.96
C TYR A 88 14.88 -13.54 -8.03
N ASP A 89 15.28 -14.82 -8.06
CA ASP A 89 16.68 -15.23 -8.15
C ASP A 89 17.32 -14.89 -9.50
N ASN A 90 16.51 -14.73 -10.55
CA ASN A 90 16.99 -14.43 -11.89
C ASN A 90 15.95 -13.70 -12.74
N PRO A 91 16.39 -12.91 -13.76
CA PRO A 91 15.51 -12.15 -14.63
C PRO A 91 14.56 -13.01 -15.49
N GLN A 92 14.91 -14.26 -15.76
CA GLN A 92 14.10 -15.15 -16.58
C GLN A 92 12.83 -15.56 -15.84
N SER A 93 12.95 -15.95 -14.56
CA SER A 93 11.81 -16.27 -13.69
C SER A 93 10.90 -15.04 -13.48
N PHE A 94 11.49 -13.86 -13.25
CA PHE A 94 10.77 -12.60 -13.18
C PHE A 94 10.02 -12.30 -14.49
N SER A 95 10.72 -12.37 -15.64
CA SER A 95 10.12 -12.08 -16.95
C SER A 95 8.96 -13.02 -17.29
N LYS A 96 9.05 -14.28 -16.89
CA LYS A 96 7.96 -15.27 -17.05
C LYS A 96 6.75 -14.91 -16.22
N ALA A 97 6.96 -14.55 -14.95
CA ALA A 97 5.87 -14.13 -14.05
C ALA A 97 5.24 -12.82 -14.54
N PHE A 98 6.04 -11.85 -14.93
CA PHE A 98 5.60 -10.56 -15.46
C PHE A 98 4.75 -10.74 -16.74
N LYS A 99 5.24 -11.53 -17.71
CA LYS A 99 4.51 -11.81 -18.94
C LYS A 99 3.20 -12.56 -18.68
N LYS A 100 3.18 -13.46 -17.68
CA LYS A 100 1.94 -14.15 -17.26
C LYS A 100 0.89 -13.16 -16.78
N GLN A 101 1.28 -12.11 -16.06
CA GLN A 101 0.35 -11.14 -15.47
C GLN A 101 -0.05 -10.03 -16.47
N PHE A 102 0.90 -9.47 -17.21
CA PHE A 102 0.66 -8.32 -18.09
C PHE A 102 0.56 -8.65 -19.59
N GLY A 103 0.75 -9.89 -20.00
CA GLY A 103 0.70 -10.33 -21.39
C GLY A 103 1.92 -9.92 -22.24
N ILE A 104 2.77 -9.02 -21.74
CA ILE A 104 3.95 -8.49 -22.46
C ILE A 104 5.23 -8.64 -21.60
N SER A 105 6.40 -8.52 -22.23
CA SER A 105 7.65 -8.60 -21.51
C SER A 105 7.92 -7.35 -20.65
N PRO A 106 8.71 -7.43 -19.56
CA PRO A 106 9.13 -6.28 -18.78
C PRO A 106 9.77 -5.19 -19.64
N LYS A 107 10.64 -5.57 -20.58
CA LYS A 107 11.31 -4.63 -21.50
C LYS A 107 10.33 -3.86 -22.36
N THR A 108 9.32 -4.55 -22.91
CA THR A 108 8.27 -3.93 -23.71
C THR A 108 7.41 -2.99 -22.86
N TYR A 109 7.14 -3.38 -21.60
CA TYR A 109 6.39 -2.55 -20.66
C TYR A 109 7.13 -1.25 -20.34
N ILE A 110 8.42 -1.33 -19.98
CA ILE A 110 9.28 -0.16 -19.71
C ILE A 110 9.30 0.79 -20.92
N SER A 111 9.46 0.26 -22.14
CA SER A 111 9.47 1.09 -23.35
C SER A 111 8.17 1.86 -23.53
N ARG A 112 7.02 1.19 -23.33
CA ARG A 112 5.69 1.83 -23.42
C ARG A 112 5.46 2.86 -22.31
N LEU A 113 5.93 2.56 -21.09
CA LEU A 113 5.84 3.48 -19.96
C LEU A 113 6.62 4.77 -20.25
N ARG A 114 7.87 4.66 -20.72
CA ARG A 114 8.70 5.82 -21.09
C ARG A 114 8.10 6.67 -22.21
N MET A 115 7.44 6.04 -23.18
CA MET A 115 6.73 6.78 -24.23
C MET A 115 5.58 7.59 -23.64
N ARG A 116 4.74 6.98 -22.80
CA ARG A 116 3.62 7.68 -22.14
C ARG A 116 4.07 8.83 -21.24
N LEU A 117 5.14 8.65 -20.47
CA LEU A 117 5.69 9.71 -19.61
C LEU A 117 6.15 10.91 -20.46
N LYS A 118 6.80 10.69 -21.61
CA LYS A 118 7.19 11.75 -22.53
C LYS A 118 5.98 12.48 -23.18
N GLU A 119 4.91 11.76 -23.47
CA GLU A 119 3.67 12.36 -24.00
C GLU A 119 3.00 13.26 -22.95
N CYS A 120 2.98 12.84 -21.68
CA CYS A 120 2.44 13.64 -20.57
C CYS A 120 3.26 14.92 -20.30
N GLU A 121 4.59 14.90 -20.50
CA GLU A 121 5.44 16.10 -20.39
C GLU A 121 5.06 17.18 -21.44
N HIS A 122 4.49 16.80 -22.57
CA HIS A 122 4.10 17.72 -23.65
C HIS A 122 2.69 18.29 -23.47
N ASP A 123 1.80 17.64 -22.73
CA ASP A 123 0.41 18.10 -22.54
C ASP A 123 0.25 19.17 -21.43
N GLY A 124 1.37 19.64 -20.89
CA GLY A 124 1.56 20.89 -20.12
C GLY A 124 0.36 21.43 -19.35
N LYS A 125 -0.33 20.64 -18.56
CA LYS A 125 -1.11 21.18 -17.44
C LYS A 125 -0.11 21.55 -16.34
N GLU A 126 0.35 22.80 -16.34
CA GLU A 126 0.96 23.41 -15.17
C GLU A 126 -0.05 23.42 -14.03
N CYS A 127 -0.10 22.30 -13.31
CA CYS A 127 -0.74 22.27 -12.02
C CYS A 127 0.35 22.70 -11.04
N GLU A 128 0.26 23.93 -10.50
CA GLU A 128 1.14 24.40 -9.43
C GLU A 128 0.91 23.52 -8.19
N LEU A 129 1.60 22.39 -8.14
CA LEU A 129 1.69 21.58 -6.94
C LEU A 129 2.61 22.29 -5.95
N HIS A 130 2.04 22.78 -4.87
CA HIS A 130 2.86 23.29 -3.77
C HIS A 130 3.41 22.10 -2.98
N SER A 131 4.74 21.98 -2.96
CA SER A 131 5.45 20.88 -2.29
C SER A 131 6.54 21.42 -1.38
N GLU A 132 6.79 20.70 -0.30
CA GLU A 132 7.88 20.98 0.64
C GLU A 132 8.52 19.65 1.08
N VAL A 133 9.84 19.67 1.36
CA VAL A 133 10.54 18.49 1.86
C VAL A 133 10.63 18.54 3.39
N TYR A 134 10.11 17.50 4.03
CA TYR A 134 10.16 17.32 5.48
C TYR A 134 10.99 16.12 5.90
N ASN A 135 11.71 16.28 7.03
CA ASN A 135 12.29 15.16 7.74
C ASN A 135 11.22 14.53 8.65
N PHE A 136 10.76 13.38 8.27
CA PHE A 136 9.73 12.63 9.02
C PHE A 136 10.38 11.67 10.01
N GLU A 137 9.97 11.71 11.28
CA GLU A 137 10.56 10.89 12.36
C GLU A 137 10.03 9.45 12.40
N GLY A 138 9.03 9.16 11.58
CA GLY A 138 8.30 7.89 11.58
C GLY A 138 7.16 7.89 12.60
N LEU A 139 6.20 6.97 12.40
CA LEU A 139 5.02 6.84 13.25
C LEU A 139 4.66 5.37 13.46
N ASN A 140 4.25 5.04 14.68
CA ASN A 140 3.56 3.79 14.93
C ASN A 140 2.06 3.99 14.64
N LEU A 141 1.50 3.08 13.86
CA LEU A 141 0.12 3.15 13.43
C LEU A 141 -0.63 1.88 13.82
N VAL A 142 -1.88 2.03 14.22
CA VAL A 142 -2.88 0.98 14.17
C VAL A 142 -3.70 1.15 12.91
N TYR A 143 -4.07 0.05 12.25
CA TYR A 143 -4.80 0.11 10.99
C TYR A 143 -5.92 -0.93 10.90
N ILE A 144 -6.89 -0.65 10.03
CA ILE A 144 -7.81 -1.62 9.42
C ILE A 144 -7.51 -1.66 7.92
N ARG A 145 -7.38 -2.88 7.37
CA ARG A 145 -7.20 -3.11 5.93
C ARG A 145 -8.53 -3.35 5.25
N ILE A 146 -8.71 -2.73 4.08
CA ILE A 146 -9.77 -3.05 3.15
C ILE A 146 -9.22 -3.41 1.78
N TRP A 147 -10.04 -4.10 1.01
CA TRP A 147 -9.81 -4.48 -0.37
C TRP A 147 -10.90 -3.88 -1.22
N GLY A 148 -10.55 -3.36 -2.39
CA GLY A 148 -11.52 -2.79 -3.32
C GLY A 148 -11.00 -1.58 -4.04
N LYS A 149 -11.86 -1.04 -4.88
CA LYS A 149 -11.57 0.15 -5.67
C LYS A 149 -11.40 1.37 -4.78
N TYR A 150 -10.36 2.15 -5.02
CA TYR A 150 -10.12 3.39 -4.30
C TYR A 150 -11.19 4.44 -4.60
N GLY A 151 -11.56 5.22 -3.59
CA GLY A 151 -12.50 6.34 -3.72
C GLY A 151 -13.99 5.98 -3.69
N GLU A 152 -14.36 4.72 -3.49
CA GLU A 152 -15.76 4.35 -3.23
C GLU A 152 -16.16 4.73 -1.80
N GLU A 153 -17.38 5.32 -1.60
CA GLU A 153 -17.82 5.74 -0.26
C GLU A 153 -17.86 4.57 0.72
N GLU A 154 -18.53 3.49 0.36
CA GLU A 154 -18.45 2.21 1.05
C GLU A 154 -17.37 1.32 0.40
N PRO A 155 -16.51 0.66 1.15
CA PRO A 155 -16.52 0.41 2.60
C PRO A 155 -15.72 1.41 3.45
N TYR A 156 -15.26 2.53 2.90
CA TYR A 156 -14.34 3.46 3.60
C TYR A 156 -14.97 4.10 4.84
N GLU A 157 -16.22 4.58 4.74
CA GLU A 157 -16.93 5.19 5.90
C GLU A 157 -17.05 4.20 7.06
N THR A 158 -17.37 2.95 6.75
CA THR A 158 -17.48 1.88 7.75
C THR A 158 -16.15 1.63 8.44
N VAL A 159 -15.05 1.58 7.70
CA VAL A 159 -13.71 1.28 8.23
C VAL A 159 -13.19 2.42 9.10
N TRP A 160 -13.31 3.66 8.67
CA TRP A 160 -12.95 4.83 9.49
C TRP A 160 -13.77 4.90 10.78
N SER A 161 -15.08 4.61 10.72
CA SER A 161 -15.95 4.58 11.90
C SER A 161 -15.51 3.49 12.89
N LYS A 162 -15.16 2.29 12.41
CA LYS A 162 -14.63 1.20 13.24
C LYS A 162 -13.30 1.56 13.88
N LEU A 163 -12.38 2.15 13.11
CA LEU A 163 -11.08 2.58 13.61
C LEU A 163 -11.23 3.61 14.75
N ILE A 164 -12.05 4.64 14.54
CA ILE A 164 -12.33 5.66 15.55
C ILE A 164 -12.99 5.05 16.80
N HIS A 165 -13.94 4.13 16.61
CA HIS A 165 -14.56 3.43 17.74
C HIS A 165 -13.53 2.62 18.53
N PHE A 166 -12.64 1.89 17.84
CA PHE A 166 -11.55 1.14 18.47
C PHE A 166 -10.63 2.05 19.28
N LEU A 167 -10.19 3.17 18.71
CA LEU A 167 -9.33 4.13 19.40
C LEU A 167 -9.99 4.69 20.66
N LYS A 168 -11.28 5.06 20.59
CA LYS A 168 -12.04 5.56 21.74
C LYS A 168 -12.20 4.49 22.82
N SER A 169 -12.53 3.26 22.43
CA SER A 169 -12.78 2.16 23.38
C SER A 169 -11.51 1.67 24.11
N ASN A 170 -10.32 2.03 23.61
CA ASN A 170 -9.04 1.63 24.18
C ASN A 170 -8.22 2.82 24.70
N ASP A 171 -8.83 4.00 24.84
CA ASP A 171 -8.17 5.24 25.29
C ASP A 171 -6.92 5.60 24.47
N LEU A 172 -7.00 5.40 23.15
CA LEU A 172 -5.91 5.65 22.21
C LEU A 172 -6.13 6.91 21.36
N LEU A 173 -7.36 7.45 21.36
CA LEU A 173 -7.68 8.67 20.62
C LEU A 173 -7.23 9.89 21.43
N LEU A 174 -6.19 10.54 20.94
CA LEU A 174 -5.62 11.75 21.53
C LEU A 174 -5.89 12.98 20.65
N PRO A 175 -5.76 14.22 21.17
CA PRO A 175 -5.93 15.43 20.37
C PRO A 175 -4.96 15.54 19.18
N ASP A 176 -3.78 14.95 19.30
CA ASP A 176 -2.72 14.91 18.30
C ASP A 176 -2.71 13.61 17.47
N THR A 177 -3.75 12.80 17.57
CA THR A 177 -3.88 11.59 16.73
C THR A 177 -3.95 11.98 15.25
N ARG A 178 -3.01 11.46 14.46
CA ARG A 178 -2.94 11.66 13.01
C ARG A 178 -3.67 10.53 12.30
N PHE A 179 -4.52 10.88 11.34
CA PHE A 179 -5.24 9.92 10.49
C PHE A 179 -4.54 9.80 9.15
N ILE A 180 -4.20 8.56 8.77
CA ILE A 180 -3.31 8.27 7.65
C ILE A 180 -3.95 7.20 6.77
N GLY A 181 -3.94 7.42 5.45
CA GLY A 181 -4.24 6.43 4.44
C GLY A 181 -2.95 5.84 3.87
N LEU A 182 -2.93 4.52 3.68
CA LEU A 182 -1.86 3.84 2.97
C LEU A 182 -2.46 3.09 1.78
N SER A 183 -2.15 3.58 0.59
CA SER A 183 -2.50 2.94 -0.68
C SER A 183 -1.32 2.12 -1.17
N PHE A 184 -1.46 0.79 -1.13
CA PHE A 184 -0.35 -0.13 -1.41
C PHE A 184 -0.22 -0.51 -2.89
N ASP A 185 -1.26 -0.28 -3.66
CA ASP A 185 -1.37 -0.78 -5.03
C ASP A 185 -1.69 0.36 -6.00
N ASP A 186 -1.16 0.27 -7.22
CA ASP A 186 -1.50 1.19 -8.30
C ASP A 186 -2.74 0.65 -9.04
N PRO A 187 -3.90 1.34 -9.00
CA PRO A 187 -5.12 0.88 -9.65
C PRO A 187 -5.02 0.82 -11.18
N ASN A 188 -3.99 1.45 -11.79
CA ASN A 188 -3.69 1.29 -13.21
C ASN A 188 -3.01 -0.06 -13.52
N VAL A 189 -2.51 -0.75 -12.50
CA VAL A 189 -1.70 -1.97 -12.60
C VAL A 189 -2.39 -3.14 -11.92
N THR A 190 -2.90 -2.93 -10.72
CA THR A 190 -3.60 -3.93 -9.91
C THR A 190 -5.09 -3.93 -10.25
N ASN A 191 -5.70 -5.13 -10.29
CA ASN A 191 -7.15 -5.21 -10.41
C ASN A 191 -7.82 -4.38 -9.31
N PRO A 192 -8.73 -3.44 -9.64
CA PRO A 192 -9.34 -2.55 -8.66
C PRO A 192 -9.93 -3.27 -7.44
N ASN A 193 -10.56 -4.44 -7.64
CA ASN A 193 -11.11 -5.24 -6.54
C ASN A 193 -10.04 -5.90 -5.63
N GLN A 194 -8.77 -5.84 -6.02
CA GLN A 194 -7.64 -6.39 -5.28
C GLN A 194 -6.72 -5.29 -4.73
N CYS A 195 -7.04 -4.02 -4.94
CA CYS A 195 -6.31 -2.91 -4.35
C CYS A 195 -6.49 -2.89 -2.84
N ARG A 196 -5.40 -2.62 -2.12
CA ARG A 196 -5.35 -2.59 -0.65
C ARG A 196 -5.25 -1.16 -0.18
N PHE A 197 -6.15 -0.81 0.71
CA PHE A 197 -6.08 0.44 1.46
C PHE A 197 -6.06 0.13 2.96
N TYR A 198 -5.22 0.85 3.69
CA TYR A 198 -5.18 0.78 5.14
C TYR A 198 -5.62 2.12 5.71
N ALA A 199 -6.75 2.12 6.40
CA ALA A 199 -7.15 3.24 7.24
C ALA A 199 -6.38 3.16 8.55
N CYS A 200 -5.53 4.15 8.81
CA CYS A 200 -4.58 4.13 9.91
C CYS A 200 -4.79 5.32 10.86
N ALA A 201 -4.40 5.11 12.12
CA ALA A 201 -4.27 6.19 13.08
C ALA A 201 -2.95 6.07 13.85
N SER A 202 -2.32 7.21 14.15
CA SER A 202 -1.11 7.22 14.96
C SER A 202 -1.41 6.83 16.40
N VAL A 203 -0.48 6.08 17.00
CA VAL A 203 -0.57 5.64 18.39
C VAL A 203 0.75 5.85 19.10
N GLN A 204 0.70 6.32 20.35
CA GLN A 204 1.89 6.54 21.16
C GLN A 204 2.32 5.28 21.92
N LYS A 205 1.38 4.35 22.16
CA LYS A 205 1.62 3.09 22.86
C LYS A 205 1.76 1.95 21.87
N GLU A 206 2.60 0.99 22.21
CA GLU A 206 2.63 -0.27 21.48
C GLU A 206 1.33 -1.04 21.70
N ILE A 207 0.70 -1.45 20.61
CA ILE A 207 -0.57 -2.16 20.61
C ILE A 207 -0.35 -3.54 20.01
N MET A 208 -0.87 -4.56 20.68
CA MET A 208 -0.91 -5.91 20.12
C MET A 208 -2.02 -5.99 19.06
N PRO A 209 -1.73 -6.51 17.86
CA PRO A 209 -2.75 -6.73 16.84
C PRO A 209 -3.92 -7.55 17.39
N THR A 210 -5.15 -7.12 17.15
CA THR A 210 -6.36 -7.80 17.61
C THR A 210 -7.43 -7.82 16.54
N CYS A 211 -8.08 -8.97 16.32
CA CYS A 211 -9.17 -9.11 15.35
C CYS A 211 -8.80 -8.63 13.95
N GLU A 212 -9.51 -7.61 13.46
CA GLU A 212 -9.26 -6.98 12.16
C GLU A 212 -8.23 -5.84 12.21
N PHE A 213 -7.75 -5.46 13.41
CA PHE A 213 -6.77 -4.39 13.58
C PHE A 213 -5.35 -4.95 13.53
N GLY A 214 -4.50 -4.33 12.74
CA GLY A 214 -3.07 -4.60 12.69
C GLY A 214 -2.26 -3.37 13.10
N THR A 215 -0.96 -3.54 13.22
CA THR A 215 -0.01 -2.45 13.50
C THR A 215 1.04 -2.38 12.42
N ILE A 216 1.43 -1.16 12.06
CA ILE A 216 2.48 -0.90 11.07
C ILE A 216 3.28 0.32 11.52
N ARG A 217 4.55 0.36 11.18
CA ARG A 217 5.39 1.53 11.41
C ARG A 217 5.71 2.21 10.09
N LEU A 218 5.36 3.49 9.99
CA LEU A 218 5.88 4.36 8.93
C LEU A 218 7.37 4.63 9.21
N PRO A 219 8.25 4.42 8.24
CA PRO A 219 9.67 4.65 8.42
C PRO A 219 9.99 6.15 8.55
N GLN A 220 11.04 6.46 9.28
CA GLN A 220 11.64 7.77 9.25
C GLN A 220 12.33 8.03 7.91
N GLY A 221 12.40 9.28 7.48
CA GLY A 221 13.07 9.66 6.24
C GLY A 221 12.72 11.05 5.76
N LYS A 222 13.23 11.39 4.58
CA LYS A 222 12.84 12.61 3.88
C LYS A 222 11.63 12.32 3.01
N TYR A 223 10.64 13.19 3.09
CA TYR A 223 9.41 13.06 2.30
C TYR A 223 9.12 14.38 1.60
N ALA A 224 8.81 14.32 0.32
CA ALA A 224 8.15 15.42 -0.36
C ALA A 224 6.68 15.41 0.03
N VAL A 225 6.21 16.52 0.56
CA VAL A 225 4.84 16.68 1.07
C VAL A 225 4.09 17.62 0.15
N TYR A 226 3.06 17.11 -0.50
CA TYR A 226 2.19 17.87 -1.40
C TYR A 226 0.88 18.16 -0.67
N THR A 227 0.55 19.45 -0.53
CA THR A 227 -0.70 19.85 0.12
C THR A 227 -1.80 19.87 -0.92
N LEU A 228 -2.79 19.00 -0.74
CA LEU A 228 -3.93 18.86 -1.63
C LEU A 228 -5.21 19.37 -0.98
N GLN A 229 -6.11 19.93 -1.80
CA GLN A 229 -7.45 20.33 -1.41
C GLN A 229 -8.43 19.87 -2.49
N GLY A 230 -9.43 19.06 -2.15
CA GLY A 230 -10.38 18.54 -3.13
C GLY A 230 -11.22 17.37 -2.61
N TYR A 231 -11.62 16.50 -3.51
CA TYR A 231 -12.37 15.27 -3.19
C TYR A 231 -11.44 14.06 -3.17
N TYR A 232 -11.79 13.04 -2.40
CA TYR A 232 -11.03 11.76 -2.37
C TYR A 232 -10.97 11.07 -3.73
N THR A 233 -11.97 11.28 -4.57
CA THR A 233 -12.01 10.79 -5.95
C THR A 233 -10.89 11.36 -6.82
N ASP A 234 -10.35 12.51 -6.46
CA ASP A 234 -9.32 13.23 -7.23
C ASP A 234 -7.91 12.76 -6.89
N LEU A 235 -7.73 11.96 -5.83
CA LEU A 235 -6.41 11.50 -5.35
C LEU A 235 -5.62 10.76 -6.44
N GLN A 236 -6.29 9.93 -7.25
CA GLN A 236 -5.61 9.20 -8.33
C GLN A 236 -4.99 10.15 -9.37
N ASP A 237 -5.71 11.21 -9.73
CA ASP A 237 -5.21 12.21 -10.68
C ASP A 237 -4.02 12.97 -10.08
N TRP A 238 -4.07 13.32 -8.78
CA TRP A 238 -2.95 13.93 -8.07
C TRP A 238 -1.72 13.03 -8.03
N TYR A 239 -1.87 11.74 -7.74
CA TYR A 239 -0.75 10.79 -7.80
C TYR A 239 -0.14 10.70 -9.20
N ASN A 240 -0.97 10.71 -10.25
CA ASN A 240 -0.48 10.72 -11.63
C ASN A 240 0.35 11.99 -11.91
N ILE A 241 -0.11 13.17 -11.44
CA ILE A 241 0.60 14.44 -11.60
C ILE A 241 1.92 14.42 -10.81
N ILE A 242 1.91 13.99 -9.54
CA ILE A 242 3.11 13.90 -8.69
C ILE A 242 4.16 13.00 -9.33
N ASN A 243 3.77 11.84 -9.86
CA ASN A 243 4.69 10.91 -10.50
C ASN A 243 5.32 11.45 -11.80
N VAL A 244 4.65 12.40 -12.47
CA VAL A 244 5.14 13.00 -13.72
C VAL A 244 5.91 14.29 -13.46
N SER A 245 5.68 15.00 -12.34
CA SER A 245 6.22 16.33 -12.07
C SER A 245 7.74 16.42 -12.03
N GLN A 246 8.46 15.30 -11.84
CA GLN A 246 9.93 15.21 -11.73
C GLN A 246 10.59 16.24 -10.77
N GLU A 247 9.79 16.91 -9.95
CA GLU A 247 10.27 17.95 -9.02
C GLU A 247 11.27 17.35 -8.02
N TYR A 248 11.03 16.08 -7.62
CA TYR A 248 11.92 15.33 -6.75
C TYR A 248 12.27 13.97 -7.35
N SER A 249 13.49 13.50 -7.05
CA SER A 249 13.85 12.11 -7.30
C SER A 249 13.13 11.21 -6.29
N LEU A 250 11.92 10.78 -6.63
CA LEU A 250 11.13 9.92 -5.77
C LEU A 250 11.85 8.60 -5.53
N ARG A 251 11.96 8.21 -4.26
CA ARG A 251 12.54 6.93 -3.86
C ARG A 251 11.45 5.90 -3.63
N HIS A 252 11.80 4.65 -3.84
CA HIS A 252 10.91 3.59 -3.46
C HIS A 252 10.76 3.54 -1.93
N GLY A 253 9.54 3.68 -1.46
CA GLY A 253 9.22 3.65 -0.06
C GLY A 253 7.71 3.63 0.16
N MET A 254 7.31 3.84 1.39
CA MET A 254 5.90 3.87 1.77
C MET A 254 5.39 5.30 1.62
N SER A 255 4.68 5.57 0.53
CA SER A 255 3.91 6.80 0.40
C SER A 255 2.64 6.73 1.24
N PHE A 256 2.16 7.86 1.72
CA PHE A 256 0.96 7.91 2.53
C PHE A 256 0.20 9.23 2.35
N GLU A 257 -1.10 9.20 2.61
CA GLU A 257 -1.94 10.39 2.72
C GLU A 257 -2.19 10.72 4.19
N GLU A 258 -1.98 11.95 4.60
CA GLU A 258 -2.37 12.43 5.92
C GLU A 258 -3.60 13.33 5.81
N TYR A 259 -4.66 12.98 6.52
CA TYR A 259 -5.93 13.70 6.52
C TYR A 259 -5.96 14.72 7.65
N ILE A 260 -5.74 16.01 7.33
CA ILE A 260 -5.57 17.08 8.34
C ILE A 260 -6.92 17.47 8.95
N ASN A 261 -8.02 17.43 8.17
CA ASN A 261 -9.35 17.85 8.60
C ASN A 261 -10.38 16.73 8.39
N TYR A 262 -10.10 15.55 8.95
CA TYR A 262 -11.09 14.46 8.90
C TYR A 262 -12.30 14.82 9.75
N SER A 263 -13.45 15.12 9.12
CA SER A 263 -14.74 15.21 9.78
C SER A 263 -15.77 14.35 9.04
N LYS A 264 -16.63 13.66 9.79
CA LYS A 264 -17.74 12.86 9.22
C LYS A 264 -18.70 13.67 8.33
N GLU A 265 -18.74 14.98 8.51
CA GLU A 265 -19.69 15.87 7.83
C GLU A 265 -19.15 16.38 6.48
N ASN A 266 -17.85 16.32 6.26
CA ASN A 266 -17.21 16.78 5.05
C ASN A 266 -16.74 15.58 4.19
N LYS A 267 -17.52 15.25 3.16
CA LYS A 267 -17.09 14.31 2.09
C LYS A 267 -15.92 14.85 1.25
N LYS A 268 -15.39 16.03 1.59
CA LYS A 268 -14.24 16.67 0.97
C LYS A 268 -13.00 16.31 1.76
N ILE A 269 -11.91 16.00 1.06
CA ILE A 269 -10.58 16.17 1.63
C ILE A 269 -10.49 17.65 1.99
N GLY A 270 -10.63 17.98 3.26
CA GLY A 270 -10.44 19.35 3.69
C GLY A 270 -9.04 19.81 3.29
N ARG A 271 -8.04 19.22 3.88
CA ARG A 271 -6.62 19.25 3.48
C ARG A 271 -6.04 17.87 3.68
N ALA A 272 -5.34 17.36 2.69
CA ALA A 272 -4.53 16.16 2.83
C ALA A 272 -3.09 16.47 2.39
N HIS A 273 -2.15 15.84 3.08
CA HIS A 273 -0.78 15.78 2.65
C HIS A 273 -0.53 14.44 1.97
N VAL A 274 -0.15 14.45 0.69
CA VAL A 274 0.43 13.27 0.04
C VAL A 274 1.93 13.32 0.29
N CYS A 275 2.45 12.32 0.98
CA CYS A 275 3.84 12.22 1.41
C CYS A 275 4.51 11.10 0.63
N THR A 276 5.52 11.44 -0.18
CA THR A 276 6.30 10.47 -0.95
C THR A 276 7.77 10.53 -0.54
N PRO A 277 8.46 9.37 -0.36
CA PRO A 277 9.87 9.35 -0.01
C PRO A 277 10.76 9.95 -1.11
N VAL A 278 11.76 10.75 -0.74
CA VAL A 278 12.71 11.42 -1.63
C VAL A 278 14.16 11.18 -1.25
#